data_b43fae417975fb04bb396daf6a4fd240
#
_entry.id   b43fae417975fb04bb396daf6a4fd240
#
_cell.length_a   1.000
_cell.length_b   1.000
_cell.length_c   1.000
_cell.angle_alpha   90.00
_cell.angle_beta   90.00
_cell.angle_gamma   90.00
#
_symmetry.space_group_name_H-M   'P 1'
#
loop_
_entity.id
_entity.type
_entity.pdbx_description
1 polymer ?
#
loop_
_entity_poly.entity_id
_entity_poly.type
_entity_poly.pdbx_seq_one_letter_code
_entity_poly.pdbx_strand_id
1 'polypeptide(L)'
;GSAVGCKGNTDNNESNTGTTQSVTESSTEKVSVNYGLTDNIKDGAILHAWCWSFNTVKESMQDIAYAGYSTIQTSPINECFVGADGGMQISGEGKWYYHYQPTDWTIGNYQLGTKDEFKAMCDEAHKYGIKVIVDVVPNHTTTQVDQVNKNLLDAVGGKENLYHANGF
;
A
#
# COMPACT_ATOMS: atom_id res chain seq x y z
N GLY A 1 21.07 17.02 44.93
CA GLY A 1 21.73 18.27 45.29
C GLY A 1 21.38 19.32 44.30
N SER A 2 20.55 20.25 44.67
CA SER A 2 20.66 21.72 44.81
C SER A 2 21.05 22.44 43.53
N ALA A 3 20.17 23.12 42.87
CA ALA A 3 19.56 24.46 42.98
C ALA A 3 20.58 25.63 43.13
N VAL A 4 20.27 26.71 42.42
CA VAL A 4 20.47 28.17 42.54
C VAL A 4 20.82 28.70 41.14
N GLY A 5 20.14 29.52 40.41
CA GLY A 5 19.35 30.71 40.69
C GLY A 5 20.19 31.98 40.70
N CYS A 6 20.10 32.84 39.64
CA CYS A 6 20.23 34.28 39.86
C CYS A 6 19.64 35.09 38.69
N LYS A 7 18.88 36.08 39.11
CA LYS A 7 18.22 37.16 38.38
C LYS A 7 19.20 38.25 37.97
N GLY A 8 18.81 39.03 36.98
CA GLY A 8 19.38 40.37 36.76
C GLY A 8 18.69 41.08 35.61
N ASN A 9 17.91 42.05 35.98
CA ASN A 9 17.10 42.97 35.21
C ASN A 9 17.99 44.11 34.65
N THR A 10 17.67 44.63 33.48
CA THR A 10 17.37 46.07 33.29
C THR A 10 17.18 46.44 31.81
N ASP A 11 16.17 47.26 31.64
CA ASP A 11 15.65 47.89 30.47
C ASP A 11 16.70 48.62 29.61
N ASN A 12 16.49 48.66 28.28
CA ASN A 12 16.39 49.95 27.56
C ASN A 12 15.76 49.75 26.18
N ASN A 13 14.87 50.67 25.93
CA ASN A 13 14.02 50.93 24.81
C ASN A 13 14.85 51.56 23.67
N GLU A 14 14.74 51.01 22.45
CA GLU A 14 14.82 51.83 21.25
C GLU A 14 14.12 51.16 20.06
N SER A 15 13.21 51.91 19.51
CA SER A 15 12.43 51.64 18.31
C SER A 15 13.31 51.48 17.08
N ASN A 16 13.13 50.42 16.31
CA ASN A 16 13.45 50.48 14.90
C ASN A 16 12.48 49.66 14.07
N THR A 17 11.81 50.37 13.17
CA THR A 17 11.00 49.87 12.08
C THR A 17 11.84 49.01 11.15
N GLY A 18 11.49 47.75 10.97
CA GLY A 18 12.21 46.90 10.04
C GLY A 18 11.36 45.73 9.58
N THR A 19 10.71 45.94 8.46
CA THR A 19 10.42 45.02 7.37
C THR A 19 10.19 43.52 7.75
N THR A 20 8.93 43.12 7.76
CA THR A 20 8.50 41.73 7.71
C THR A 20 9.00 41.07 6.43
N GLN A 21 10.08 40.35 6.50
CA GLN A 21 10.45 39.43 5.45
C GLN A 21 9.56 38.18 5.61
N SER A 22 8.62 38.05 4.71
CA SER A 22 7.93 36.81 4.46
C SER A 22 8.96 35.74 4.06
N VAL A 23 9.16 34.76 4.93
CA VAL A 23 9.89 33.55 4.58
C VAL A 23 8.99 32.80 3.60
N THR A 24 9.28 32.98 2.32
CA THR A 24 8.72 32.12 1.28
C THR A 24 9.33 30.73 1.52
N GLU A 25 8.51 29.79 1.97
CA GLU A 25 8.86 28.39 1.93
C GLU A 25 9.18 28.04 0.47
N SER A 26 10.45 27.87 0.19
CA SER A 26 10.93 27.29 -1.06
C SER A 26 10.40 25.86 -1.10
N SER A 27 9.35 25.64 -1.88
CA SER A 27 8.98 24.33 -2.36
C SER A 27 10.18 23.79 -3.13
N THR A 28 10.97 22.93 -2.51
CA THR A 28 11.96 22.12 -3.22
C THR A 28 11.15 21.22 -4.17
N GLU A 29 11.06 21.64 -5.42
CA GLU A 29 10.65 20.75 -6.51
C GLU A 29 11.59 19.54 -6.42
N LYS A 30 11.05 18.38 -6.03
CA LYS A 30 11.75 17.11 -6.17
C LYS A 30 11.98 16.93 -7.65
N VAL A 31 13.21 17.10 -8.09
CA VAL A 31 13.61 16.75 -9.44
C VAL A 31 13.26 15.29 -9.64
N SER A 32 12.28 15.01 -10.48
CA SER A 32 11.90 13.63 -10.81
C SER A 32 13.05 13.04 -11.61
N VAL A 33 13.76 12.09 -11.01
CA VAL A 33 14.80 11.33 -11.71
C VAL A 33 14.11 10.45 -12.74
N ASN A 34 14.44 10.67 -14.02
CA ASN A 34 13.97 9.78 -15.09
C ASN A 34 14.87 8.55 -15.15
N TYR A 35 14.34 7.40 -14.78
CA TYR A 35 15.04 6.12 -14.82
C TYR A 35 15.07 5.47 -16.21
N GLY A 36 14.46 6.10 -17.22
CA GLY A 36 14.41 5.59 -18.59
C GLY A 36 13.61 4.29 -18.74
N LEU A 37 12.65 4.06 -17.85
CA LEU A 37 11.81 2.86 -17.89
C LEU A 37 10.90 2.88 -19.12
N THR A 38 10.72 1.71 -19.74
CA THR A 38 9.85 1.57 -20.90
C THR A 38 8.37 1.74 -20.54
N ASP A 39 7.60 2.34 -21.45
CA ASP A 39 6.14 2.42 -21.33
C ASP A 39 5.42 1.14 -21.74
N ASN A 40 6.10 0.28 -22.50
CA ASN A 40 5.52 -0.96 -22.96
C ASN A 40 5.89 -2.11 -22.01
N ILE A 41 4.89 -2.73 -21.42
CA ILE A 41 5.08 -3.85 -20.49
C ILE A 41 5.88 -5.00 -21.11
N LYS A 42 5.69 -5.25 -22.41
CA LYS A 42 6.38 -6.35 -23.12
C LYS A 42 7.89 -6.14 -23.24
N ASP A 43 8.33 -4.91 -23.21
CA ASP A 43 9.73 -4.55 -23.44
C ASP A 43 10.47 -4.29 -22.10
N GLY A 44 9.81 -4.47 -20.97
CA GLY A 44 10.34 -4.20 -19.65
C GLY A 44 10.41 -5.44 -18.75
N ALA A 45 10.96 -5.24 -17.56
CA ALA A 45 10.99 -6.25 -16.51
C ALA A 45 9.84 -6.03 -15.52
N ILE A 46 9.21 -7.11 -15.10
CA ILE A 46 8.14 -7.14 -14.11
C ILE A 46 8.70 -7.64 -12.79
N LEU A 47 8.55 -6.87 -11.72
CA LEU A 47 8.79 -7.33 -10.37
C LEU A 47 7.52 -7.98 -9.83
N HIS A 48 7.56 -9.26 -9.52
CA HIS A 48 6.49 -9.92 -8.78
C HIS A 48 6.68 -9.67 -7.28
N ALA A 49 5.99 -8.67 -6.75
CA ALA A 49 6.00 -8.31 -5.33
C ALA A 49 5.13 -9.29 -4.53
N TRP A 50 5.53 -10.56 -4.53
CA TRP A 50 4.84 -11.68 -3.90
C TRP A 50 4.65 -11.42 -2.41
N CYS A 51 3.41 -11.23 -2.00
CA CYS A 51 3.01 -11.01 -0.61
C CYS A 51 3.59 -9.73 0.03
N TRP A 52 4.15 -8.83 -0.74
CA TRP A 52 4.58 -7.54 -0.24
C TRP A 52 3.37 -6.66 0.06
N SER A 53 3.38 -6.00 1.22
CA SER A 53 2.36 -5.00 1.54
C SER A 53 2.47 -3.80 0.59
N PHE A 54 1.35 -3.10 0.39
CA PHE A 54 1.32 -1.88 -0.43
C PHE A 54 2.31 -0.83 0.07
N ASN A 55 2.44 -0.68 1.39
CA ASN A 55 3.41 0.25 1.97
C ASN A 55 4.86 -0.18 1.71
N THR A 56 5.18 -1.47 1.83
CA THR A 56 6.52 -1.97 1.51
C THR A 56 6.88 -1.69 0.05
N VAL A 57 5.96 -1.96 -0.88
CA VAL A 57 6.17 -1.65 -2.31
C VAL A 57 6.38 -0.15 -2.51
N LYS A 58 5.52 0.68 -1.92
CA LYS A 58 5.61 2.13 -2.02
C LYS A 58 6.95 2.68 -1.52
N GLU A 59 7.39 2.20 -0.37
CA GLU A 59 8.66 2.62 0.24
C GLU A 59 9.89 2.16 -0.56
N SER A 60 9.78 1.05 -1.27
CA SER A 60 10.83 0.48 -2.11
C SER A 60 10.84 1.03 -3.55
N MET A 61 9.94 1.95 -3.90
CA MET A 61 9.67 2.32 -5.30
C MET A 61 10.91 2.87 -6.01
N GLN A 62 11.71 3.68 -5.33
CA GLN A 62 12.96 4.20 -5.90
C GLN A 62 13.95 3.09 -6.23
N ASP A 63 14.13 2.13 -5.34
CA ASP A 63 15.03 1.00 -5.55
C ASP A 63 14.55 0.09 -6.68
N ILE A 64 13.24 -0.10 -6.77
CA ILE A 64 12.60 -0.87 -7.85
C ILE A 64 12.86 -0.20 -9.20
N ALA A 65 12.67 1.11 -9.28
CA ALA A 65 12.96 1.89 -10.49
C ALA A 65 14.45 1.87 -10.85
N TYR A 66 15.32 2.07 -9.86
CA TYR A 66 16.77 2.03 -10.03
C TYR A 66 17.26 0.65 -10.53
N ALA A 67 16.64 -0.43 -10.06
CA ALA A 67 16.93 -1.78 -10.54
C ALA A 67 16.42 -2.07 -11.97
N GLY A 68 15.66 -1.15 -12.56
CA GLY A 68 15.19 -1.25 -13.95
C GLY A 68 13.84 -1.95 -14.14
N TYR A 69 13.09 -2.21 -13.07
CA TYR A 69 11.74 -2.76 -13.20
C TYR A 69 10.77 -1.67 -13.64
N SER A 70 10.07 -1.92 -14.74
CA SER A 70 9.08 -0.99 -15.31
C SER A 70 7.64 -1.31 -14.92
N THR A 71 7.43 -2.45 -14.29
CA THR A 71 6.10 -2.91 -13.86
C THR A 71 6.22 -3.70 -12.56
N ILE A 72 5.24 -3.55 -11.69
CA ILE A 72 5.09 -4.33 -10.46
C ILE A 72 3.80 -5.14 -10.58
N GLN A 73 3.88 -6.43 -10.25
CA GLN A 73 2.72 -7.30 -10.07
C GLN A 73 2.51 -7.55 -8.60
N THR A 74 1.30 -7.28 -8.10
CA THR A 74 0.91 -7.58 -6.72
C THR A 74 0.39 -9.01 -6.57
N SER A 75 0.36 -9.54 -5.34
CA SER A 75 -0.55 -10.64 -4.98
C SER A 75 -2.00 -10.18 -5.09
N PRO A 76 -2.99 -11.10 -5.06
CA PRO A 76 -4.40 -10.71 -5.10
C PRO A 76 -4.75 -9.68 -4.04
N ILE A 77 -5.33 -8.56 -4.47
CA ILE A 77 -5.59 -7.39 -3.63
C ILE A 77 -6.97 -7.40 -2.94
N ASN A 78 -7.77 -8.42 -3.23
CA ASN A 78 -9.12 -8.56 -2.69
C ASN A 78 -9.13 -8.93 -1.21
N GLU A 79 -10.25 -8.68 -0.55
CA GLU A 79 -10.55 -9.27 0.75
C GLU A 79 -10.50 -10.80 0.66
N CYS A 80 -9.88 -11.44 1.61
CA CYS A 80 -9.61 -12.88 1.54
C CYS A 80 -9.76 -13.59 2.88
N PHE A 81 -9.78 -14.91 2.81
CA PHE A 81 -9.80 -15.80 3.97
C PHE A 81 -8.71 -15.46 4.98
N VAL A 82 -9.05 -15.52 6.26
CA VAL A 82 -8.12 -15.37 7.39
C VAL A 82 -8.13 -16.67 8.19
N GLY A 83 -7.00 -17.35 8.24
CA GLY A 83 -6.85 -18.58 9.02
C GLY A 83 -6.74 -18.32 10.52
N ALA A 84 -6.82 -19.40 11.30
CA ALA A 84 -6.74 -19.35 12.77
C ALA A 84 -5.40 -18.82 13.30
N ASP A 85 -4.36 -18.83 12.48
CA ASP A 85 -3.01 -18.33 12.76
C ASP A 85 -2.83 -16.83 12.42
N GLY A 86 -3.93 -16.12 12.17
CA GLY A 86 -3.92 -14.70 11.87
C GLY A 86 -3.48 -14.33 10.45
N GLY A 87 -3.42 -15.32 9.56
CA GLY A 87 -3.11 -15.12 8.15
C GLY A 87 -1.65 -15.37 7.80
N MET A 88 -1.21 -14.79 6.68
CA MET A 88 0.08 -15.11 6.10
C MET A 88 1.23 -14.41 6.82
N GLN A 89 2.29 -15.16 7.07
CA GLN A 89 3.57 -14.64 7.54
C GLN A 89 4.48 -14.33 6.34
N ILE A 90 5.16 -13.20 6.37
CA ILE A 90 6.12 -12.81 5.31
C ILE A 90 7.36 -13.73 5.34
N SER A 91 7.70 -14.27 6.49
CA SER A 91 8.88 -15.12 6.70
C SER A 91 8.53 -16.62 6.66
N GLY A 92 8.46 -17.19 5.49
CA GLY A 92 8.73 -18.61 5.25
C GLY A 92 7.63 -19.63 5.48
N GLU A 93 6.72 -19.47 6.40
CA GLU A 93 5.64 -20.44 6.68
C GLU A 93 4.25 -19.89 6.35
N GLY A 94 4.21 -18.82 5.58
CA GLY A 94 2.98 -18.13 5.24
C GLY A 94 2.07 -18.97 4.34
N LYS A 95 0.80 -18.86 4.59
CA LYS A 95 -0.22 -19.47 3.75
C LYS A 95 -0.61 -18.51 2.64
N TRP A 96 0.32 -18.26 1.74
CA TRP A 96 0.19 -17.37 0.59
C TRP A 96 -1.10 -17.62 -0.21
N TYR A 97 -1.62 -18.85 -0.22
CA TYR A 97 -2.83 -19.23 -0.93
C TYR A 97 -4.12 -18.68 -0.30
N TYR A 98 -4.07 -18.06 0.89
CA TYR A 98 -5.22 -17.36 1.44
C TYR A 98 -5.65 -16.17 0.57
N HIS A 99 -4.71 -15.52 -0.11
CA HIS A 99 -5.04 -14.45 -1.05
C HIS A 99 -5.89 -14.94 -2.23
N TYR A 100 -5.77 -16.21 -2.57
CA TYR A 100 -6.54 -16.87 -3.63
C TYR A 100 -7.87 -17.48 -3.12
N GLN A 101 -8.27 -17.12 -1.92
CA GLN A 101 -9.54 -17.49 -1.32
C GLN A 101 -10.37 -16.23 -1.00
N PRO A 102 -10.96 -15.58 -2.01
CA PRO A 102 -11.71 -14.34 -1.82
C PRO A 102 -12.91 -14.53 -0.89
N THR A 103 -13.10 -13.56 0.00
CA THR A 103 -14.30 -13.39 0.81
C THR A 103 -15.16 -12.24 0.29
N ASP A 104 -14.56 -11.36 -0.48
CA ASP A 104 -15.20 -10.31 -1.28
C ASP A 104 -14.20 -9.85 -2.36
N TRP A 105 -14.66 -9.07 -3.35
CA TRP A 105 -13.81 -8.47 -4.37
C TRP A 105 -13.55 -6.98 -4.13
N THR A 106 -13.74 -6.50 -2.93
CA THR A 106 -13.29 -5.19 -2.49
C THR A 106 -11.77 -5.16 -2.37
N ILE A 107 -11.17 -3.99 -2.63
CA ILE A 107 -9.73 -3.80 -2.53
C ILE A 107 -9.32 -3.71 -1.06
N GLY A 108 -8.32 -4.49 -0.71
CA GLY A 108 -7.68 -4.50 0.60
C GLY A 108 -7.83 -5.83 1.32
N ASN A 109 -6.80 -6.21 2.02
CA ASN A 109 -6.80 -7.35 2.92
C ASN A 109 -5.80 -7.14 4.06
N TYR A 110 -5.87 -8.02 5.05
CA TYR A 110 -5.09 -7.89 6.29
C TYR A 110 -3.57 -7.89 6.08
N GLN A 111 -3.06 -8.46 4.99
CA GLN A 111 -1.63 -8.54 4.73
C GLN A 111 -1.13 -7.42 3.83
N LEU A 112 -1.81 -7.18 2.71
CA LEU A 112 -1.33 -6.21 1.73
C LEU A 112 -1.62 -4.77 2.15
N GLY A 113 -2.71 -4.54 2.87
CA GLY A 113 -3.10 -3.22 3.34
C GLY A 113 -4.48 -2.79 2.86
N THR A 114 -4.77 -1.52 3.07
CA THR A 114 -6.05 -0.89 2.77
C THR A 114 -6.14 -0.43 1.31
N LYS A 115 -7.35 -0.09 0.87
CA LYS A 115 -7.59 0.53 -0.43
C LYS A 115 -6.83 1.86 -0.59
N ASP A 116 -6.76 2.68 0.46
CA ASP A 116 -6.05 3.96 0.41
C ASP A 116 -4.53 3.75 0.30
N GLU A 117 -3.99 2.76 0.99
CA GLU A 117 -2.58 2.36 0.87
C GLU A 117 -2.27 1.82 -0.54
N PHE A 118 -3.17 1.04 -1.13
CA PHE A 118 -3.06 0.60 -2.53
C PHE A 118 -3.03 1.78 -3.49
N LYS A 119 -3.95 2.74 -3.31
CA LYS A 119 -3.97 3.97 -4.12
C LYS A 119 -2.66 4.75 -3.98
N ALA A 120 -2.16 4.92 -2.76
CA ALA A 120 -0.90 5.62 -2.50
C ALA A 120 0.30 4.93 -3.15
N MET A 121 0.32 3.59 -3.16
CA MET A 121 1.33 2.80 -3.87
C MET A 121 1.27 3.04 -5.39
N CYS A 122 0.08 3.03 -5.98
CA CYS A 122 -0.10 3.31 -7.40
C CYS A 122 0.35 4.74 -7.77
N ASP A 123 -0.04 5.72 -6.95
CA ASP A 123 0.35 7.11 -7.16
C ASP A 123 1.88 7.26 -7.10
N GLU A 124 2.55 6.56 -6.18
CA GLU A 124 4.01 6.55 -6.11
C GLU A 124 4.64 5.87 -7.33
N ALA A 125 4.12 4.71 -7.75
CA ALA A 125 4.60 4.02 -8.94
C ALA A 125 4.56 4.92 -10.19
N HIS A 126 3.48 5.64 -10.37
CA HIS A 126 3.30 6.53 -11.52
C HIS A 126 4.33 7.67 -11.57
N LYS A 127 4.80 8.16 -10.42
CA LYS A 127 5.88 9.18 -10.37
C LYS A 127 7.19 8.68 -11.00
N TYR A 128 7.43 7.38 -10.96
CA TYR A 128 8.61 6.73 -11.53
C TYR A 128 8.37 6.16 -12.94
N GLY A 129 7.16 6.28 -13.48
CA GLY A 129 6.78 5.64 -14.75
C GLY A 129 6.58 4.14 -14.63
N ILE A 130 6.40 3.62 -13.41
CA ILE A 130 6.16 2.20 -13.14
C ILE A 130 4.66 1.92 -13.23
N LYS A 131 4.32 0.83 -13.90
CA LYS A 131 2.95 0.32 -14.03
C LYS A 131 2.66 -0.70 -12.94
N VAL A 132 1.40 -0.81 -12.57
CA VAL A 132 0.94 -1.80 -11.58
C VAL A 132 -0.01 -2.78 -12.25
N ILE A 133 0.29 -4.06 -12.12
CA ILE A 133 -0.59 -5.17 -12.48
C ILE A 133 -1.09 -5.79 -11.18
N VAL A 134 -2.38 -6.06 -11.11
CA VAL A 134 -2.98 -6.80 -9.99
C VAL A 134 -3.35 -8.20 -10.43
N ASP A 135 -3.08 -9.17 -9.55
CA ASP A 135 -3.63 -10.51 -9.69
C ASP A 135 -5.10 -10.50 -9.29
N VAL A 136 -5.97 -11.05 -10.11
CA VAL A 136 -7.41 -11.05 -9.91
C VAL A 136 -7.94 -12.48 -9.87
N VAL A 137 -8.71 -12.81 -8.86
CA VAL A 137 -9.31 -14.13 -8.67
C VAL A 137 -10.83 -14.06 -8.88
N PRO A 138 -11.34 -14.06 -10.12
CA PRO A 138 -12.77 -13.89 -10.38
C PRO A 138 -13.56 -15.21 -10.40
N ASN A 139 -12.87 -16.36 -10.31
CA ASN A 139 -13.45 -17.67 -10.56
C ASN A 139 -14.25 -18.23 -9.36
N HIS A 140 -13.84 -17.93 -8.15
CA HIS A 140 -14.38 -18.56 -6.95
C HIS A 140 -14.23 -17.67 -5.72
N THR A 141 -14.98 -17.99 -4.68
CA THR A 141 -14.75 -17.50 -3.30
C THR A 141 -14.05 -18.57 -2.47
N THR A 142 -13.74 -18.23 -1.21
CA THR A 142 -13.27 -19.23 -0.24
C THR A 142 -14.29 -20.35 -0.06
N THR A 143 -13.80 -21.57 0.22
CA THR A 143 -14.65 -22.70 0.64
C THR A 143 -15.18 -22.54 2.06
N GLN A 144 -14.60 -21.61 2.84
CA GLN A 144 -15.05 -21.26 4.19
C GLN A 144 -16.20 -20.26 4.11
N VAL A 145 -17.38 -20.75 3.79
CA VAL A 145 -18.56 -19.92 3.46
C VAL A 145 -18.95 -18.95 4.59
N ASP A 146 -18.67 -19.31 5.85
CA ASP A 146 -18.94 -18.46 7.01
C ASP A 146 -18.06 -17.21 7.05
N GLN A 147 -16.98 -17.17 6.28
CA GLN A 147 -16.12 -15.98 6.12
C GLN A 147 -16.46 -15.13 4.90
N VAL A 148 -17.35 -15.58 4.02
CA VAL A 148 -17.78 -14.75 2.89
C VAL A 148 -18.47 -13.49 3.41
N ASN A 149 -18.06 -12.34 2.86
CA ASN A 149 -18.55 -11.05 3.30
C ASN A 149 -20.07 -10.94 3.13
N LYS A 150 -20.72 -10.35 4.13
CA LYS A 150 -22.17 -10.12 4.12
C LYS A 150 -22.65 -9.38 2.86
N ASN A 151 -21.88 -8.40 2.39
CA ASN A 151 -22.25 -7.64 1.19
C ASN A 151 -22.36 -8.56 -0.05
N LEU A 152 -21.45 -9.52 -0.17
CA LEU A 152 -21.51 -10.48 -1.27
C LEU A 152 -22.66 -11.47 -1.09
N LEU A 153 -22.88 -11.96 0.13
CA LEU A 153 -24.03 -12.83 0.43
C LEU A 153 -25.37 -12.14 0.13
N ASP A 154 -25.51 -10.89 0.51
CA ASP A 154 -26.72 -10.11 0.22
C ASP A 154 -26.92 -9.92 -1.30
N ALA A 155 -25.82 -9.70 -2.03
CA ALA A 155 -25.88 -9.50 -3.48
C ALA A 155 -26.35 -10.76 -4.25
N VAL A 156 -26.04 -11.94 -3.73
CA VAL A 156 -26.47 -13.23 -4.32
C VAL A 156 -27.78 -13.76 -3.72
N GLY A 157 -28.34 -13.08 -2.74
CA GLY A 157 -29.63 -13.44 -2.12
C GLY A 157 -29.53 -14.49 -1.02
N GLY A 158 -28.35 -14.69 -0.45
CA GLY A 158 -28.09 -15.57 0.69
C GLY A 158 -27.05 -16.66 0.44
N LYS A 159 -26.58 -17.25 1.53
CA LYS A 159 -25.54 -18.29 1.56
C LYS A 159 -25.93 -19.52 0.72
N GLU A 160 -27.19 -19.88 0.70
CA GLU A 160 -27.75 -21.01 -0.04
C GLU A 160 -27.67 -20.85 -1.57
N ASN A 161 -27.47 -19.62 -2.04
CA ASN A 161 -27.33 -19.33 -3.46
C ASN A 161 -25.87 -19.36 -3.94
N LEU A 162 -24.91 -19.58 -3.05
CA LEU A 162 -23.54 -19.83 -3.45
C LEU A 162 -23.43 -21.23 -4.06
N TYR A 163 -22.93 -21.30 -5.28
CA TYR A 163 -22.69 -22.59 -5.93
C TYR A 163 -21.51 -23.31 -5.25
N HIS A 164 -21.73 -24.54 -4.89
CA HIS A 164 -20.70 -25.44 -4.39
C HIS A 164 -20.38 -26.49 -5.45
N ALA A 165 -19.16 -26.49 -5.95
CA ALA A 165 -18.71 -27.58 -6.80
C ALA A 165 -18.60 -28.84 -5.95
N ASN A 166 -19.42 -29.85 -6.28
CA ASN A 166 -19.32 -31.17 -5.66
C ASN A 166 -18.08 -31.87 -6.21
N GLY A 167 -17.14 -32.23 -5.36
CA GLY A 167 -16.09 -33.16 -5.75
C GLY A 167 -14.65 -32.63 -5.70
N PHE A 168 -14.30 -31.86 -4.67
CA PHE A 168 -12.91 -31.70 -4.24
C PHE A 168 -12.72 -32.36 -2.88
#